data_f0e06101e4d9190c8b55c770aa6f82f0
#
_entry.id   f0e06101e4d9190c8b55c770aa6f82f0
#
_cell.length_a   1.000
_cell.length_b   1.000
_cell.length_c   1.000
_cell.angle_alpha   90.00
_cell.angle_beta   90.00
_cell.angle_gamma   90.00
#
_symmetry.space_group_name_H-M   'P 1'
#
loop_
_entity.id
_entity.type
_entity.pdbx_description
1 polymer ?
#
loop_
_entity_poly.entity_id
_entity_poly.type
_entity_poly.pdbx_seq_one_letter_code
_entity_poly.pdbx_strand_id
1 'polypeptide(L)'
;MSNITVLGIGRLGLGLALLIEKAGYNVMGIDINEEYIKQLNNKTFKSKEPEYENLLINSENFTASLDLEEGLKYSNIIFIMVQTPNSGGNKFYDHSIVSNLLEKINEKKVENKHIIIGCTLMPKYIDEVGSFLLSDCKNTTLSYNPEFIAQGEIIKGFLNPDMILIGTNSHDLGEILREIYSKIVKTNPKYCIISPLEAEITKITINGFITTKLSFANMISDVCDSIGANKDKVLDSIGSDSRIGNKYFRPGYSFGGPCFPRDTRALALFVDQNNINNELLLSTSKYNKLHSDFLTQKLLHENKEEYLIENVCYKEDSKIPIIEESAKLQIAKRLVEKGKKVTIQDEIQIINEVKKEYGNLFNYIIL
;
A
#
# COMPACT_ATOMS: atom_id res chain seq x y z
N MET A 1 27.87 14.44 -6.49
CA MET A 1 26.54 13.86 -6.26
C MET A 1 26.65 12.91 -5.09
N SER A 2 25.70 12.92 -4.16
CA SER A 2 25.69 11.96 -3.06
C SER A 2 25.13 10.63 -3.53
N ASN A 3 25.62 9.54 -2.97
CA ASN A 3 25.19 8.19 -3.31
C ASN A 3 24.04 7.76 -2.40
N ILE A 4 23.08 7.00 -2.94
CA ILE A 4 21.96 6.41 -2.19
C ILE A 4 21.79 4.96 -2.62
N THR A 5 21.54 4.07 -1.66
CA THR A 5 21.25 2.66 -1.90
C THR A 5 19.78 2.35 -1.62
N VAL A 6 19.15 1.54 -2.47
CA VAL A 6 17.78 1.05 -2.28
C VAL A 6 17.79 -0.48 -2.29
N LEU A 7 17.52 -1.09 -1.14
CA LEU A 7 17.43 -2.54 -0.96
C LEU A 7 15.98 -2.99 -1.19
N GLY A 8 15.76 -3.84 -2.19
CA GLY A 8 14.44 -4.23 -2.67
C GLY A 8 13.90 -3.23 -3.69
N ILE A 9 14.32 -3.38 -4.94
CA ILE A 9 13.85 -2.54 -6.05
C ILE A 9 12.67 -3.16 -6.80
N GLY A 10 11.73 -3.73 -6.05
CA GLY A 10 10.42 -4.11 -6.57
C GLY A 10 9.59 -2.90 -7.01
N ARG A 11 8.25 -3.03 -7.06
CA ARG A 11 7.39 -1.94 -7.59
C ARG A 11 7.68 -0.59 -6.94
N LEU A 12 7.52 -0.44 -5.63
CA LEU A 12 7.74 0.85 -4.95
C LEU A 12 9.22 1.25 -4.93
N GLY A 13 10.10 0.30 -4.61
CA GLY A 13 11.54 0.58 -4.50
C GLY A 13 12.17 1.06 -5.81
N LEU A 14 11.79 0.49 -6.96
CA LEU A 14 12.27 0.99 -8.25
C LEU A 14 11.77 2.40 -8.54
N GLY A 15 10.48 2.68 -8.27
CA GLY A 15 9.93 4.02 -8.45
C GLY A 15 10.64 5.07 -7.63
N LEU A 16 10.90 4.79 -6.35
CA LEU A 16 11.67 5.65 -5.46
C LEU A 16 13.10 5.84 -5.97
N ALA A 17 13.80 4.75 -6.33
CA ALA A 17 15.18 4.77 -6.83
C ALA A 17 15.34 5.64 -8.07
N LEU A 18 14.45 5.49 -9.05
CA LEU A 18 14.49 6.28 -10.30
C LEU A 18 14.14 7.75 -10.06
N LEU A 19 13.27 8.06 -9.12
CA LEU A 19 12.95 9.46 -8.77
C LEU A 19 14.08 10.12 -7.98
N ILE A 20 14.75 9.41 -7.09
CA ILE A 20 15.95 9.88 -6.39
C ILE A 20 17.08 10.14 -7.40
N GLU A 21 17.29 9.25 -8.36
CA GLU A 21 18.27 9.45 -9.43
C GLU A 21 17.94 10.71 -10.27
N LYS A 22 16.68 10.83 -10.69
CA LYS A 22 16.20 12.01 -11.42
C LYS A 22 16.37 13.32 -10.62
N ALA A 23 16.34 13.26 -9.29
CA ALA A 23 16.59 14.38 -8.38
C ALA A 23 18.09 14.75 -8.27
N GLY A 24 18.98 14.05 -8.97
CA GLY A 24 20.41 14.35 -9.08
C GLY A 24 21.30 13.56 -8.11
N TYR A 25 20.89 12.39 -7.68
CA TYR A 25 21.70 11.48 -6.86
C TYR A 25 22.22 10.29 -7.69
N ASN A 26 23.33 9.69 -7.27
CA ASN A 26 23.75 8.39 -7.80
C ASN A 26 23.00 7.31 -7.02
N VAL A 27 22.37 6.36 -7.69
CA VAL A 27 21.53 5.35 -7.02
C VAL A 27 21.97 3.94 -7.39
N MET A 28 22.16 3.12 -6.36
CA MET A 28 22.34 1.67 -6.52
C MET A 28 21.12 0.95 -5.94
N GLY A 29 20.45 0.19 -6.81
CA GLY A 29 19.37 -0.71 -6.41
C GLY A 29 19.88 -2.12 -6.17
N ILE A 30 19.44 -2.76 -5.08
CA ILE A 30 19.78 -4.16 -4.78
C ILE A 30 18.50 -4.99 -4.78
N ASP A 31 18.52 -6.11 -5.51
CA ASP A 31 17.44 -7.10 -5.52
C ASP A 31 18.00 -8.50 -5.65
N ILE A 32 17.23 -9.52 -5.31
CA ILE A 32 17.64 -10.93 -5.35
C ILE A 32 17.35 -11.60 -6.69
N ASN A 33 16.62 -10.94 -7.59
CA ASN A 33 16.19 -11.52 -8.87
C ASN A 33 17.19 -11.16 -9.98
N GLU A 34 18.02 -12.13 -10.37
CA GLU A 34 19.07 -11.95 -11.36
C GLU A 34 18.56 -11.48 -12.73
N GLU A 35 17.48 -12.08 -13.23
CA GLU A 35 16.92 -11.70 -14.53
C GLU A 35 16.36 -10.27 -14.51
N TYR A 36 15.74 -9.90 -13.40
CA TYR A 36 15.24 -8.55 -13.18
C TYR A 36 16.38 -7.51 -13.16
N ILE A 37 17.48 -7.79 -12.46
CA ILE A 37 18.68 -6.93 -12.44
C ILE A 37 19.25 -6.77 -13.85
N LYS A 38 19.36 -7.85 -14.64
CA LYS A 38 19.81 -7.77 -16.04
C LYS A 38 18.91 -6.86 -16.89
N GLN A 39 17.59 -7.01 -16.76
CA GLN A 39 16.63 -6.18 -17.48
C GLN A 39 16.73 -4.69 -17.09
N LEU A 40 16.93 -4.39 -15.81
CA LEU A 40 17.10 -3.01 -15.35
C LEU A 40 18.38 -2.37 -15.89
N ASN A 41 19.53 -3.05 -15.77
CA ASN A 41 20.81 -2.55 -16.26
C ASN A 41 20.85 -2.39 -17.78
N ASN A 42 20.19 -3.30 -18.52
CA ASN A 42 20.05 -3.21 -19.97
C ASN A 42 18.93 -2.25 -20.42
N LYS A 43 18.17 -1.67 -19.47
CA LYS A 43 17.02 -0.78 -19.74
C LYS A 43 15.93 -1.41 -20.60
N THR A 44 15.76 -2.74 -20.48
CA THR A 44 14.78 -3.53 -21.24
C THR A 44 13.56 -3.93 -20.41
N PHE A 45 13.56 -3.61 -19.12
CA PHE A 45 12.44 -3.89 -18.22
C PHE A 45 11.17 -3.22 -18.68
N LYS A 46 10.09 -4.00 -18.71
CA LYS A 46 8.72 -3.54 -19.02
C LYS A 46 7.86 -3.51 -17.77
N SER A 47 7.14 -2.42 -17.56
CA SER A 47 6.30 -2.22 -16.40
C SER A 47 4.87 -1.86 -16.79
N LYS A 48 3.90 -2.34 -16.00
CA LYS A 48 2.52 -1.87 -16.06
C LYS A 48 2.31 -0.55 -15.28
N GLU A 49 3.25 -0.18 -14.41
CA GLU A 49 3.24 1.12 -13.74
C GLU A 49 3.61 2.21 -14.75
N PRO A 50 2.80 3.26 -14.87
CA PRO A 50 3.10 4.37 -15.76
C PRO A 50 4.45 5.02 -15.47
N GLU A 51 5.11 5.55 -16.50
CA GLU A 51 6.35 6.32 -16.46
C GLU A 51 7.63 5.53 -16.10
N TYR A 52 7.56 4.29 -15.62
CA TYR A 52 8.74 3.50 -15.21
C TYR A 52 9.74 3.28 -16.35
N GLU A 53 9.25 2.84 -17.51
CA GLU A 53 10.11 2.58 -18.67
C GLU A 53 10.82 3.86 -19.13
N ASN A 54 10.11 4.97 -19.16
CA ASN A 54 10.66 6.25 -19.55
C ASN A 54 11.72 6.75 -18.56
N LEU A 55 11.47 6.64 -17.26
CA LEU A 55 12.43 7.00 -16.22
C LEU A 55 13.67 6.12 -16.31
N LEU A 56 13.51 4.80 -16.47
CA LEU A 56 14.62 3.86 -16.56
C LEU A 56 15.50 4.10 -17.82
N ILE A 57 14.87 4.30 -18.97
CA ILE A 57 15.59 4.54 -20.23
C ILE A 57 16.45 5.81 -20.13
N ASN A 58 15.93 6.85 -19.50
CA ASN A 58 16.59 8.15 -19.37
C ASN A 58 17.50 8.26 -18.13
N SER A 59 17.56 7.25 -17.27
CA SER A 59 18.45 7.28 -16.10
C SER A 59 19.91 7.15 -16.52
N GLU A 60 20.81 7.94 -15.98
CA GLU A 60 22.24 7.92 -16.26
C GLU A 60 23.06 7.42 -15.06
N ASN A 61 22.56 7.64 -13.86
CA ASN A 61 23.26 7.39 -12.59
C ASN A 61 22.54 6.33 -11.73
N PHE A 62 21.74 5.47 -12.37
CA PHE A 62 21.10 4.32 -11.73
C PHE A 62 21.80 3.03 -12.17
N THR A 63 22.16 2.22 -11.19
CA THR A 63 22.69 0.85 -11.40
C THR A 63 21.96 -0.14 -10.50
N ALA A 64 21.91 -1.39 -10.91
CA ALA A 64 21.29 -2.45 -10.12
C ALA A 64 22.25 -3.62 -9.93
N SER A 65 22.29 -4.21 -8.71
CA SER A 65 23.18 -5.31 -8.36
C SER A 65 22.46 -6.38 -7.52
N LEU A 66 23.02 -7.60 -7.52
CA LEU A 66 22.62 -8.70 -6.63
C LEU A 66 23.38 -8.65 -5.29
N ASP A 67 24.49 -7.92 -5.24
CA ASP A 67 25.42 -7.96 -4.11
C ASP A 67 25.02 -6.92 -3.03
N LEU A 68 24.50 -7.44 -1.91
CA LEU A 68 24.16 -6.64 -0.76
C LEU A 68 25.38 -5.86 -0.22
N GLU A 69 26.58 -6.50 -0.21
CA GLU A 69 27.78 -5.88 0.35
C GLU A 69 28.24 -4.69 -0.50
N GLU A 70 28.11 -4.81 -1.84
CA GLU A 70 28.34 -3.69 -2.75
C GLU A 70 27.41 -2.52 -2.42
N GLY A 71 26.10 -2.79 -2.26
CA GLY A 71 25.10 -1.78 -1.90
C GLY A 71 25.39 -1.11 -0.55
N LEU A 72 25.82 -1.89 0.46
CA LEU A 72 26.17 -1.36 1.77
C LEU A 72 27.44 -0.49 1.77
N LYS A 73 28.40 -0.78 0.88
CA LYS A 73 29.61 0.04 0.68
C LYS A 73 29.34 1.30 -0.13
N TYR A 74 28.38 1.24 -1.05
CA TYR A 74 28.09 2.30 -2.01
C TYR A 74 27.63 3.60 -1.36
N SER A 75 26.79 3.52 -0.31
CA SER A 75 26.19 4.70 0.32
C SER A 75 26.12 4.59 1.84
N ASN A 76 26.01 5.77 2.50
CA ASN A 76 25.63 5.85 3.90
C ASN A 76 24.11 6.03 4.11
N ILE A 77 23.34 6.28 3.05
CA ILE A 77 21.88 6.41 3.07
C ILE A 77 21.30 5.20 2.37
N ILE A 78 20.58 4.36 3.10
CA ILE A 78 20.11 3.06 2.66
C ILE A 78 18.61 2.92 2.90
N PHE A 79 17.83 2.86 1.84
CA PHE A 79 16.40 2.57 1.92
C PHE A 79 16.16 1.07 1.84
N ILE A 80 15.25 0.55 2.67
CA ILE A 80 14.76 -0.84 2.63
C ILE A 80 13.30 -0.82 2.15
N MET A 81 13.07 -1.34 0.94
CA MET A 81 11.77 -1.36 0.25
C MET A 81 11.30 -2.78 -0.05
N VAL A 82 11.62 -3.73 0.81
CA VAL A 82 11.22 -5.13 0.66
C VAL A 82 9.76 -5.36 1.06
N GLN A 83 9.25 -6.54 0.75
CA GLN A 83 7.86 -6.89 1.04
C GLN A 83 7.66 -7.24 2.53
N THR A 84 6.49 -6.86 3.06
CA THR A 84 5.95 -7.34 4.34
C THR A 84 4.60 -8.01 4.07
N PRO A 85 4.59 -9.29 3.64
CA PRO A 85 3.38 -9.96 3.21
C PRO A 85 2.41 -10.23 4.36
N ASN A 86 1.15 -10.52 4.04
CA ASN A 86 0.21 -11.11 4.96
C ASN A 86 0.42 -12.64 4.97
N SER A 87 0.93 -13.18 6.07
CA SER A 87 1.19 -14.62 6.22
C SER A 87 0.08 -15.36 6.95
N GLY A 88 -1.07 -14.71 7.15
CA GLY A 88 -2.25 -15.30 7.81
C GLY A 88 -2.24 -15.17 9.34
N GLY A 89 -3.36 -15.56 9.98
CA GLY A 89 -3.54 -15.39 11.42
C GLY A 89 -3.39 -13.93 11.85
N ASN A 90 -2.57 -13.71 12.88
CA ASN A 90 -2.25 -12.37 13.37
C ASN A 90 -1.03 -11.72 12.69
N LYS A 91 -0.44 -12.37 11.67
CA LYS A 91 0.69 -11.86 10.91
C LYS A 91 0.21 -11.05 9.70
N PHE A 92 -0.54 -9.99 9.95
CA PHE A 92 -1.01 -9.07 8.90
C PHE A 92 0.14 -8.44 8.13
N TYR A 93 1.24 -8.18 8.81
CA TYR A 93 2.53 -7.80 8.25
C TYR A 93 3.60 -8.74 8.80
N ASP A 94 4.09 -9.62 7.94
CA ASP A 94 5.19 -10.53 8.29
C ASP A 94 6.52 -9.81 8.03
N HIS A 95 7.25 -9.53 9.11
CA HIS A 95 8.51 -8.81 9.05
C HIS A 95 9.72 -9.70 8.80
N SER A 96 9.55 -11.00 8.58
CA SER A 96 10.66 -11.95 8.44
C SER A 96 11.67 -11.53 7.38
N ILE A 97 11.20 -10.99 6.24
CA ILE A 97 12.10 -10.53 5.17
C ILE A 97 12.94 -9.32 5.62
N VAL A 98 12.30 -8.35 6.28
CA VAL A 98 12.98 -7.16 6.82
C VAL A 98 13.96 -7.57 7.90
N SER A 99 13.54 -8.42 8.86
CA SER A 99 14.38 -8.89 9.96
C SER A 99 15.62 -9.65 9.46
N ASN A 100 15.43 -10.59 8.55
CA ASN A 100 16.54 -11.32 7.92
C ASN A 100 17.52 -10.40 7.16
N LEU A 101 17.00 -9.33 6.54
CA LEU A 101 17.86 -8.34 5.88
C LEU A 101 18.64 -7.52 6.90
N LEU A 102 18.01 -7.08 7.99
CA LEU A 102 18.70 -6.36 9.08
C LEU A 102 19.78 -7.25 9.75
N GLU A 103 19.50 -8.54 9.97
CA GLU A 103 20.48 -9.51 10.49
C GLU A 103 21.70 -9.60 9.55
N LYS A 104 21.49 -9.75 8.23
CA LYS A 104 22.58 -9.77 7.25
C LYS A 104 23.40 -8.48 7.25
N ILE A 105 22.76 -7.33 7.43
CA ILE A 105 23.44 -6.03 7.55
C ILE A 105 24.28 -6.01 8.84
N ASN A 106 23.73 -6.52 9.96
CA ASN A 106 24.42 -6.60 11.25
C ASN A 106 25.66 -7.51 11.18
N GLU A 107 25.57 -8.66 10.49
CA GLU A 107 26.71 -9.56 10.26
C GLU A 107 27.90 -8.85 9.58
N LYS A 108 27.61 -7.86 8.74
CA LYS A 108 28.65 -7.03 8.09
C LYS A 108 29.20 -5.93 8.99
N LYS A 109 28.61 -5.74 10.19
CA LYS A 109 29.04 -4.74 11.19
C LYS A 109 29.25 -3.36 10.56
N VAL A 110 28.29 -2.93 9.76
CA VAL A 110 28.39 -1.64 9.07
C VAL A 110 28.44 -0.48 10.08
N GLU A 111 29.13 0.59 9.69
CA GLU A 111 29.28 1.76 10.55
C GLU A 111 28.87 3.05 9.81
N ASN A 112 28.39 4.04 10.55
CA ASN A 112 28.04 5.36 10.03
C ASN A 112 26.98 5.31 8.92
N LYS A 113 25.91 4.51 9.11
CA LYS A 113 24.84 4.37 8.15
C LYS A 113 23.53 4.93 8.68
N HIS A 114 22.72 5.42 7.76
CA HIS A 114 21.30 5.71 7.97
C HIS A 114 20.48 4.67 7.21
N ILE A 115 19.84 3.77 7.94
CA ILE A 115 18.96 2.74 7.40
C ILE A 115 17.52 3.21 7.55
N ILE A 116 16.79 3.28 6.44
CA ILE A 116 15.44 3.81 6.35
C ILE A 116 14.51 2.72 5.84
N ILE A 117 13.57 2.25 6.66
CA ILE A 117 12.58 1.26 6.26
C ILE A 117 11.38 1.99 5.64
N GLY A 118 11.06 1.66 4.38
CA GLY A 118 9.92 2.24 3.65
C GLY A 118 8.72 1.29 3.52
N CYS A 119 8.88 0.00 3.80
CA CYS A 119 7.76 -0.94 3.80
C CYS A 119 6.93 -0.83 5.09
N THR A 120 5.67 -1.29 5.05
CA THR A 120 4.77 -1.17 6.21
C THR A 120 5.21 -2.04 7.36
N LEU A 121 5.32 -1.44 8.54
CA LEU A 121 5.67 -2.09 9.80
C LEU A 121 4.49 -2.06 10.77
N MET A 122 4.44 -3.06 11.67
CA MET A 122 3.60 -2.98 12.86
C MET A 122 4.28 -2.03 13.88
N PRO A 123 3.49 -1.25 14.65
CA PRO A 123 4.06 -0.36 15.66
C PRO A 123 4.92 -1.11 16.68
N LYS A 124 6.00 -0.45 17.13
CA LYS A 124 7.07 -0.92 17.99
C LYS A 124 8.14 -1.78 17.29
N TYR A 125 8.01 -2.08 15.99
CA TYR A 125 9.00 -2.92 15.31
C TYR A 125 10.40 -2.30 15.31
N ILE A 126 10.53 -1.01 15.04
CA ILE A 126 11.83 -0.34 14.99
C ILE A 126 12.51 -0.36 16.35
N ASP A 127 11.80 0.00 17.42
CA ASP A 127 12.38 0.13 18.75
C ASP A 127 12.64 -1.24 19.40
N GLU A 128 11.69 -2.18 19.31
CA GLU A 128 11.76 -3.46 20.04
C GLU A 128 12.47 -4.58 19.24
N VAL A 129 12.48 -4.52 17.91
CA VAL A 129 13.04 -5.58 17.06
C VAL A 129 14.18 -5.06 16.19
N GLY A 130 13.91 -4.09 15.35
CA GLY A 130 14.85 -3.64 14.32
C GLY A 130 16.15 -3.09 14.89
N SER A 131 16.07 -2.28 15.96
CA SER A 131 17.25 -1.73 16.63
C SER A 131 18.11 -2.81 17.30
N PHE A 132 17.48 -3.85 17.87
CA PHE A 132 18.19 -4.99 18.42
C PHE A 132 18.92 -5.78 17.33
N LEU A 133 18.31 -5.99 16.18
CA LEU A 133 18.92 -6.69 15.05
C LEU A 133 20.13 -5.96 14.45
N LEU A 134 20.32 -4.68 14.74
CA LEU A 134 21.46 -3.88 14.26
C LEU A 134 22.46 -3.55 15.39
N SER A 135 22.43 -4.28 16.50
CA SER A 135 23.20 -3.96 17.72
C SER A 135 24.72 -3.91 17.52
N ASP A 136 25.27 -4.63 16.54
CA ASP A 136 26.70 -4.61 16.21
C ASP A 136 27.10 -3.49 15.22
N CYS A 137 26.13 -2.78 14.67
CA CYS A 137 26.34 -1.69 13.71
C CYS A 137 26.61 -0.37 14.44
N LYS A 138 27.87 0.10 14.44
CA LYS A 138 28.25 1.30 15.16
C LYS A 138 27.80 2.57 14.46
N ASN A 139 27.35 3.56 15.24
CA ASN A 139 26.94 4.88 14.73
C ASN A 139 25.96 4.76 13.55
N THR A 140 25.06 3.78 13.63
CA THR A 140 24.07 3.48 12.58
C THR A 140 22.68 3.75 13.14
N THR A 141 21.85 4.48 12.40
CA THR A 141 20.47 4.81 12.78
C THR A 141 19.48 3.95 12.01
N LEU A 142 18.40 3.54 12.67
CA LEU A 142 17.25 2.90 12.03
C LEU A 142 16.06 3.86 12.07
N SER A 143 15.44 4.09 10.95
CA SER A 143 14.37 5.08 10.78
C SER A 143 13.26 4.54 9.88
N TYR A 144 12.12 5.20 9.87
CA TYR A 144 10.92 4.81 9.13
C TYR A 144 10.47 5.90 8.17
N ASN A 145 10.24 5.55 6.91
CA ASN A 145 9.72 6.47 5.92
C ASN A 145 8.74 5.74 5.00
N PRO A 146 7.52 5.45 5.49
CA PRO A 146 6.53 4.71 4.73
C PRO A 146 5.83 5.58 3.70
N GLU A 147 5.32 4.91 2.65
CA GLU A 147 4.59 5.55 1.57
C GLU A 147 3.07 5.34 1.69
N PHE A 148 2.29 6.32 1.16
CA PHE A 148 0.83 6.30 1.12
C PHE A 148 0.32 6.25 -0.33
N ILE A 149 0.92 5.37 -1.12
CA ILE A 149 0.78 5.34 -2.58
C ILE A 149 -0.08 4.16 -3.01
N ALA A 150 -1.03 4.41 -3.91
CA ALA A 150 -1.82 3.37 -4.55
C ALA A 150 -1.05 2.77 -5.75
N GLN A 151 -1.09 1.45 -5.90
CA GLN A 151 -0.55 0.77 -7.07
C GLN A 151 -1.28 1.21 -8.34
N GLY A 152 -0.54 1.32 -9.45
CA GLY A 152 -1.04 1.88 -10.72
C GLY A 152 -0.80 3.39 -10.87
N GLU A 153 -0.40 4.09 -9.80
CA GLU A 153 -0.11 5.52 -9.77
C GLU A 153 1.15 5.84 -8.95
N ILE A 154 2.13 4.93 -8.91
CA ILE A 154 3.27 5.03 -7.98
C ILE A 154 4.07 6.31 -8.22
N ILE A 155 4.49 6.59 -9.45
CA ILE A 155 5.25 7.81 -9.76
C ILE A 155 4.45 9.07 -9.43
N LYS A 156 3.16 9.10 -9.80
CA LYS A 156 2.28 10.23 -9.48
C LYS A 156 2.15 10.43 -7.96
N GLY A 157 2.06 9.34 -7.20
CA GLY A 157 1.98 9.37 -5.74
C GLY A 157 3.24 9.96 -5.10
N PHE A 158 4.43 9.55 -5.52
CA PHE A 158 5.69 10.13 -5.06
C PHE A 158 5.83 11.61 -5.41
N LEU A 159 5.38 12.00 -6.61
CA LEU A 159 5.50 13.38 -7.07
C LEU A 159 4.50 14.33 -6.41
N ASN A 160 3.36 13.84 -5.93
CA ASN A 160 2.27 14.68 -5.44
C ASN A 160 1.70 14.17 -4.09
N PRO A 161 2.53 13.94 -3.06
CA PRO A 161 2.05 13.51 -1.76
C PRO A 161 1.31 14.65 -1.04
N ASP A 162 0.30 14.32 -0.22
CA ASP A 162 -0.31 15.26 0.72
C ASP A 162 0.63 15.52 1.92
N MET A 163 1.39 14.50 2.33
CA MET A 163 2.42 14.60 3.38
C MET A 163 3.56 13.61 3.13
N ILE A 164 4.72 13.91 3.72
CA ILE A 164 5.87 13.01 3.82
C ILE A 164 6.09 12.70 5.29
N LEU A 165 5.97 11.40 5.64
CA LEU A 165 6.11 10.92 7.00
C LEU A 165 7.52 10.38 7.22
N ILE A 166 8.24 10.93 8.19
CA ILE A 166 9.60 10.55 8.55
C ILE A 166 9.64 10.24 10.03
N GLY A 167 9.81 8.97 10.37
CA GLY A 167 9.99 8.49 11.74
C GLY A 167 11.47 8.34 12.05
N THR A 168 12.06 9.29 12.75
CA THR A 168 13.49 9.26 13.09
C THR A 168 13.79 9.95 14.39
N ASN A 169 14.80 9.42 15.13
CA ASN A 169 15.39 10.08 16.28
C ASN A 169 16.66 10.88 15.90
N SER A 170 17.06 10.86 14.63
CA SER A 170 18.20 11.64 14.10
C SER A 170 17.69 12.89 13.41
N HIS A 171 17.98 14.05 14.00
CA HIS A 171 17.65 15.35 13.37
C HIS A 171 18.30 15.49 12.00
N ASP A 172 19.58 15.12 11.88
CA ASP A 172 20.33 15.25 10.63
C ASP A 172 19.72 14.41 9.52
N LEU A 173 19.30 13.18 9.80
CA LEU A 173 18.61 12.33 8.83
C LEU A 173 17.27 12.93 8.43
N GLY A 174 16.51 13.51 9.36
CA GLY A 174 15.26 14.19 9.07
C GLY A 174 15.43 15.28 8.02
N GLU A 175 16.46 16.10 8.15
CA GLU A 175 16.77 17.17 7.19
C GLU A 175 17.30 16.62 5.85
N ILE A 176 18.13 15.57 5.87
CA ILE A 176 18.59 14.89 4.65
C ILE A 176 17.40 14.36 3.84
N LEU A 177 16.47 13.67 4.49
CA LEU A 177 15.28 13.15 3.81
C LEU A 177 14.39 14.29 3.28
N ARG A 178 14.22 15.35 4.06
CA ARG A 178 13.51 16.56 3.59
C ARG A 178 14.14 17.13 2.34
N GLU A 179 15.47 17.24 2.29
CA GLU A 179 16.21 17.72 1.11
C GLU A 179 15.98 16.81 -0.10
N ILE A 180 16.09 15.47 0.07
CA ILE A 180 15.85 14.51 -1.01
C ILE A 180 14.44 14.66 -1.57
N TYR A 181 13.43 14.64 -0.71
CA TYR A 181 12.04 14.73 -1.14
C TYR A 181 11.71 16.11 -1.75
N SER A 182 12.32 17.20 -1.27
CA SER A 182 12.09 18.53 -1.84
C SER A 182 12.50 18.65 -3.31
N LYS A 183 13.43 17.80 -3.76
CA LYS A 183 13.86 17.71 -5.16
C LYS A 183 12.99 16.76 -6.00
N ILE A 184 12.22 15.89 -5.36
CA ILE A 184 11.35 14.90 -6.01
C ILE A 184 9.95 15.45 -6.21
N VAL A 185 9.36 16.03 -5.16
CA VAL A 185 7.94 16.40 -5.14
C VAL A 185 7.63 17.61 -6.01
N LYS A 186 6.43 17.60 -6.62
CA LYS A 186 5.90 18.71 -7.43
C LYS A 186 4.91 19.59 -6.66
N THR A 187 4.51 19.16 -5.47
CA THR A 187 3.59 19.85 -4.58
C THR A 187 4.33 20.40 -3.36
N ASN A 188 3.62 21.02 -2.44
CA ASN A 188 4.17 21.48 -1.17
C ASN A 188 3.59 20.65 -0.03
N PRO A 189 4.04 19.38 0.16
CA PRO A 189 3.51 18.50 1.19
C PRO A 189 3.92 18.96 2.59
N LYS A 190 3.13 18.56 3.58
CA LYS A 190 3.54 18.67 4.98
C LYS A 190 4.62 17.61 5.28
N TYR A 191 5.76 18.04 5.78
CA TYR A 191 6.77 17.15 6.34
C TYR A 191 6.45 16.86 7.81
N CYS A 192 6.15 15.60 8.12
CA CYS A 192 5.89 15.12 9.47
C CYS A 192 7.12 14.34 9.95
N ILE A 193 8.05 15.04 10.62
CA ILE A 193 9.24 14.43 11.21
C ILE A 193 8.93 14.17 12.68
N ILE A 194 8.82 12.92 13.05
CA ILE A 194 8.38 12.44 14.37
C ILE A 194 9.20 11.20 14.77
N SER A 195 9.00 10.66 15.98
CA SER A 195 9.70 9.43 16.38
C SER A 195 9.28 8.22 15.52
N PRO A 196 10.10 7.15 15.44
CA PRO A 196 9.76 5.94 14.70
C PRO A 196 8.41 5.33 15.13
N LEU A 197 8.19 5.19 16.44
CA LEU A 197 6.94 4.65 16.98
C LEU A 197 5.71 5.49 16.58
N GLU A 198 5.81 6.81 16.66
CA GLU A 198 4.71 7.70 16.23
C GLU A 198 4.42 7.56 14.74
N ALA A 199 5.46 7.39 13.92
CA ALA A 199 5.31 7.19 12.49
C ALA A 199 4.70 5.82 12.14
N GLU A 200 5.10 4.75 12.83
CA GLU A 200 4.51 3.41 12.68
C GLU A 200 3.01 3.43 13.02
N ILE A 201 2.62 4.06 14.13
CA ILE A 201 1.21 4.24 14.51
C ILE A 201 0.47 5.07 13.45
N THR A 202 1.06 6.18 13.02
CA THR A 202 0.45 7.08 12.02
C THR A 202 0.16 6.32 10.72
N LYS A 203 1.11 5.49 10.26
CA LYS A 203 0.99 4.75 8.99
C LYS A 203 -0.26 3.88 8.92
N ILE A 204 -0.49 3.04 9.93
CA ILE A 204 -1.64 2.13 9.90
C ILE A 204 -2.94 2.84 10.30
N THR A 205 -2.88 3.89 11.13
CA THR A 205 -4.06 4.62 11.60
C THR A 205 -4.75 5.39 10.48
N ILE A 206 -4.01 5.94 9.52
CA ILE A 206 -4.61 6.67 8.40
C ILE A 206 -5.58 5.77 7.63
N ASN A 207 -5.17 4.56 7.26
CA ASN A 207 -6.04 3.63 6.56
C ASN A 207 -7.19 3.14 7.45
N GLY A 208 -6.95 2.90 8.75
CA GLY A 208 -8.00 2.58 9.72
C GLY A 208 -9.07 3.67 9.83
N PHE A 209 -8.66 4.95 9.80
CA PHE A 209 -9.61 6.05 9.80
C PHE A 209 -10.36 6.18 8.47
N ILE A 210 -9.66 6.04 7.35
CA ILE A 210 -10.28 6.07 6.01
C ILE A 210 -11.36 4.99 5.88
N THR A 211 -11.08 3.77 6.34
CA THR A 211 -12.05 2.66 6.29
C THR A 211 -13.25 2.90 7.21
N THR A 212 -13.05 3.52 8.37
CA THR A 212 -14.13 3.94 9.25
C THR A 212 -15.02 4.99 8.56
N LYS A 213 -14.42 5.97 7.92
CA LYS A 213 -15.12 7.02 7.16
C LYS A 213 -15.92 6.43 5.99
N LEU A 214 -15.34 5.48 5.24
CA LEU A 214 -16.02 4.76 4.17
C LEU A 214 -17.19 3.94 4.69
N SER A 215 -17.00 3.19 5.79
CA SER A 215 -18.07 2.40 6.40
C SER A 215 -19.24 3.28 6.87
N PHE A 216 -18.95 4.44 7.45
CA PHE A 216 -19.98 5.39 7.86
C PHE A 216 -20.73 5.96 6.63
N ALA A 217 -20.01 6.36 5.57
CA ALA A 217 -20.63 6.85 4.35
C ALA A 217 -21.53 5.80 3.69
N ASN A 218 -21.08 4.55 3.63
CA ASN A 218 -21.87 3.44 3.10
C ASN A 218 -23.09 3.15 3.98
N MET A 219 -22.98 3.25 5.31
CA MET A 219 -24.12 3.10 6.21
C MET A 219 -25.21 4.15 5.93
N ILE A 220 -24.83 5.41 5.75
CA ILE A 220 -25.78 6.49 5.41
C ILE A 220 -26.36 6.27 3.99
N SER A 221 -25.53 5.75 3.07
CA SER A 221 -26.02 5.35 1.73
C SER A 221 -27.12 4.27 1.81
N ASP A 222 -26.93 3.24 2.65
CA ASP A 222 -27.90 2.16 2.82
C ASP A 222 -29.21 2.67 3.44
N VAL A 223 -29.13 3.59 4.41
CA VAL A 223 -30.31 4.28 4.97
C VAL A 223 -31.04 5.04 3.87
N CYS A 224 -30.33 5.85 3.07
CA CYS A 224 -30.95 6.61 1.98
C CYS A 224 -31.65 5.69 0.97
N ASP A 225 -30.97 4.62 0.55
CA ASP A 225 -31.56 3.63 -0.39
C ASP A 225 -32.81 2.97 0.21
N SER A 226 -32.85 2.67 1.51
CA SER A 226 -33.99 2.02 2.16
C SER A 226 -35.23 2.89 2.31
N ILE A 227 -35.07 4.21 2.37
CA ILE A 227 -36.18 5.18 2.55
C ILE A 227 -36.45 6.04 1.31
N GLY A 228 -35.74 5.79 0.18
CA GLY A 228 -35.93 6.52 -1.07
C GLY A 228 -35.32 7.92 -1.09
N ALA A 229 -34.33 8.21 -0.26
CA ALA A 229 -33.59 9.47 -0.26
C ALA A 229 -32.42 9.42 -1.28
N ASN A 230 -32.03 10.58 -1.80
CA ASN A 230 -30.88 10.67 -2.70
C ASN A 230 -29.56 10.67 -1.89
N LYS A 231 -28.87 9.54 -1.87
CA LYS A 231 -27.65 9.34 -1.10
C LYS A 231 -26.48 10.24 -1.53
N ASP A 232 -26.37 10.54 -2.83
CA ASP A 232 -25.29 11.41 -3.33
C ASP A 232 -25.47 12.83 -2.80
N LYS A 233 -26.69 13.37 -2.83
CA LYS A 233 -26.98 14.71 -2.28
C LYS A 233 -26.76 14.76 -0.78
N VAL A 234 -27.16 13.72 -0.06
CA VAL A 234 -26.99 13.65 1.42
C VAL A 234 -25.51 13.63 1.78
N LEU A 235 -24.73 12.71 1.18
CA LEU A 235 -23.31 12.57 1.50
C LEU A 235 -22.47 13.75 1.01
N ASP A 236 -22.79 14.33 -0.14
CA ASP A 236 -22.12 15.54 -0.63
C ASP A 236 -22.39 16.73 0.32
N SER A 237 -23.62 16.88 0.79
CA SER A 237 -23.97 17.93 1.76
C SER A 237 -23.20 17.77 3.06
N ILE A 238 -23.13 16.56 3.61
CA ILE A 238 -22.35 16.26 4.82
C ILE A 238 -20.86 16.52 4.59
N GLY A 239 -20.33 16.04 3.46
CA GLY A 239 -18.93 16.20 3.10
C GLY A 239 -18.51 17.63 2.80
N SER A 240 -19.48 18.55 2.56
CA SER A 240 -19.23 19.98 2.37
C SER A 240 -18.85 20.69 3.68
N ASP A 241 -19.16 20.09 4.84
CA ASP A 241 -18.67 20.59 6.13
C ASP A 241 -17.14 20.39 6.21
N SER A 242 -16.39 21.49 6.42
CA SER A 242 -14.92 21.49 6.45
C SER A 242 -14.34 20.60 7.56
N ARG A 243 -15.12 20.30 8.61
CA ARG A 243 -14.74 19.38 9.70
C ARG A 243 -14.76 17.91 9.25
N ILE A 244 -15.46 17.60 8.16
CA ILE A 244 -15.65 16.25 7.62
C ILE A 244 -14.86 16.07 6.32
N GLY A 245 -15.13 16.92 5.32
CA GLY A 245 -14.49 16.89 3.99
C GLY A 245 -14.98 15.75 3.10
N ASN A 246 -14.94 15.96 1.78
CA ASN A 246 -15.48 15.04 0.77
C ASN A 246 -14.55 13.85 0.43
N LYS A 247 -13.24 13.90 0.79
CA LYS A 247 -12.31 12.79 0.48
C LYS A 247 -12.76 11.52 1.22
N TYR A 248 -12.95 10.43 0.49
CA TYR A 248 -13.43 9.13 1.00
C TYR A 248 -14.82 9.21 1.69
N PHE A 249 -15.67 10.15 1.30
CA PHE A 249 -16.99 10.33 1.89
C PHE A 249 -18.08 10.36 0.79
N ARG A 250 -18.15 9.26 0.03
CA ARG A 250 -19.11 9.06 -1.06
C ARG A 250 -19.70 7.65 -0.99
N PRO A 251 -20.92 7.44 -1.50
CA PRO A 251 -21.48 6.09 -1.57
C PRO A 251 -20.69 5.25 -2.57
N GLY A 252 -20.56 3.96 -2.29
CA GLY A 252 -19.82 3.06 -3.17
C GLY A 252 -19.98 1.60 -2.77
N TYR A 253 -19.06 0.78 -3.22
CA TYR A 253 -18.93 -0.60 -2.76
C TYR A 253 -18.17 -0.65 -1.43
N SER A 254 -18.21 -1.81 -0.77
CA SER A 254 -17.35 -2.10 0.36
C SER A 254 -15.90 -1.91 -0.01
N PHE A 255 -15.08 -1.41 0.94
CA PHE A 255 -13.65 -1.30 0.69
C PHE A 255 -13.00 -2.69 0.61
N GLY A 256 -12.03 -2.81 -0.28
CA GLY A 256 -11.26 -4.02 -0.55
C GLY A 256 -9.79 -3.69 -0.84
N GLY A 257 -9.14 -4.61 -1.52
CA GLY A 257 -7.74 -4.49 -1.91
C GLY A 257 -6.75 -4.88 -0.81
N PRO A 258 -5.45 -4.86 -1.12
CA PRO A 258 -4.41 -5.42 -0.25
C PRO A 258 -4.13 -4.58 1.00
N CYS A 259 -4.57 -3.30 1.05
CA CYS A 259 -4.16 -2.38 2.12
C CYS A 259 -5.30 -2.11 3.12
N PHE A 260 -6.44 -1.58 2.68
CA PHE A 260 -7.49 -1.10 3.59
C PHE A 260 -7.99 -2.17 4.57
N PRO A 261 -8.40 -3.38 4.13
CA PRO A 261 -8.85 -4.40 5.06
C PRO A 261 -7.72 -4.87 5.98
N ARG A 262 -6.50 -4.98 5.45
CA ARG A 262 -5.34 -5.45 6.20
C ARG A 262 -4.93 -4.46 7.28
N ASP A 263 -4.80 -3.17 6.95
CA ASP A 263 -4.40 -2.13 7.90
C ASP A 263 -5.44 -1.95 9.01
N THR A 264 -6.74 -2.04 8.67
CA THR A 264 -7.81 -1.97 9.67
C THR A 264 -7.73 -3.13 10.67
N ARG A 265 -7.48 -4.36 10.20
CA ARG A 265 -7.29 -5.54 11.06
C ARG A 265 -5.99 -5.47 11.86
N ALA A 266 -4.91 -5.00 11.24
CA ALA A 266 -3.61 -4.82 11.90
C ALA A 266 -3.71 -3.78 13.03
N LEU A 267 -4.37 -2.65 12.78
CA LEU A 267 -4.60 -1.63 13.79
C LEU A 267 -5.49 -2.17 14.93
N ALA A 268 -6.56 -2.93 14.61
CA ALA A 268 -7.42 -3.55 15.63
C ALA A 268 -6.62 -4.51 16.52
N LEU A 269 -5.74 -5.32 15.95
CA LEU A 269 -4.84 -6.20 16.70
C LEU A 269 -3.89 -5.41 17.59
N PHE A 270 -3.28 -4.36 17.07
CA PHE A 270 -2.35 -3.51 17.85
C PHE A 270 -3.05 -2.83 19.04
N VAL A 271 -4.27 -2.32 18.83
CA VAL A 271 -5.09 -1.72 19.90
C VAL A 271 -5.38 -2.75 20.99
N ASP A 272 -5.80 -3.97 20.59
CA ASP A 272 -6.09 -5.09 21.52
C ASP A 272 -4.85 -5.52 22.32
N GLN A 273 -3.71 -5.66 21.67
CA GLN A 273 -2.43 -6.01 22.31
C GLN A 273 -1.98 -5.00 23.37
N ASN A 274 -2.46 -3.76 23.29
CA ASN A 274 -2.20 -2.72 24.28
C ASN A 274 -3.36 -2.62 25.33
N ASN A 275 -4.23 -3.63 25.41
CA ASN A 275 -5.36 -3.69 26.34
C ASN A 275 -6.35 -2.50 26.20
N ILE A 276 -6.51 -1.98 24.99
CA ILE A 276 -7.47 -0.94 24.65
C ILE A 276 -8.60 -1.57 23.86
N ASN A 277 -9.84 -1.13 24.12
CA ASN A 277 -11.02 -1.61 23.41
C ASN A 277 -10.93 -1.25 21.90
N ASN A 278 -11.02 -2.26 21.03
CA ASN A 278 -10.90 -2.13 19.58
C ASN A 278 -12.25 -2.21 18.82
N GLU A 279 -13.38 -2.13 19.53
CA GLU A 279 -14.72 -2.30 18.94
C GLU A 279 -15.02 -1.38 17.78
N LEU A 280 -14.49 -0.14 17.78
CA LEU A 280 -14.65 0.78 16.66
C LEU A 280 -14.13 0.17 15.35
N LEU A 281 -12.95 -0.43 15.37
CA LEU A 281 -12.32 -1.02 14.19
C LEU A 281 -12.97 -2.35 13.79
N LEU A 282 -13.38 -3.15 14.79
CA LEU A 282 -14.15 -4.38 14.55
C LEU A 282 -15.51 -4.06 13.92
N SER A 283 -16.20 -3.04 14.42
CA SER A 283 -17.49 -2.57 13.87
C SER A 283 -17.33 -2.03 12.46
N THR A 284 -16.24 -1.30 12.18
CA THR A 284 -15.88 -0.85 10.82
C THR A 284 -15.75 -2.04 9.86
N SER A 285 -14.97 -3.05 10.22
CA SER A 285 -14.78 -4.27 9.42
C SER A 285 -16.07 -5.08 9.27
N LYS A 286 -16.88 -5.16 10.34
CA LYS A 286 -18.18 -5.83 10.31
C LYS A 286 -19.15 -5.10 9.37
N TYR A 287 -19.22 -3.75 9.47
CA TYR A 287 -20.13 -3.00 8.62
C TYR A 287 -19.75 -3.10 7.14
N ASN A 288 -18.48 -3.13 6.82
CA ASN A 288 -18.01 -3.33 5.44
C ASN A 288 -18.60 -4.62 4.82
N LYS A 289 -18.72 -5.70 5.60
CA LYS A 289 -19.37 -6.95 5.17
C LYS A 289 -20.90 -6.80 5.06
N LEU A 290 -21.54 -6.16 6.07
CA LEU A 290 -22.98 -5.93 6.08
C LEU A 290 -23.42 -5.07 4.89
N HIS A 291 -22.64 -4.09 4.51
CA HIS A 291 -22.90 -3.29 3.31
C HIS A 291 -22.88 -4.14 2.03
N SER A 292 -21.89 -5.05 1.88
CA SER A 292 -21.91 -6.00 0.75
C SER A 292 -23.14 -6.92 0.77
N ASP A 293 -23.59 -7.32 1.97
CA ASP A 293 -24.82 -8.12 2.11
C ASP A 293 -26.05 -7.30 1.70
N PHE A 294 -26.15 -6.02 2.13
CA PHE A 294 -27.21 -5.11 1.73
C PHE A 294 -27.26 -4.93 0.21
N LEU A 295 -26.14 -4.68 -0.45
CA LEU A 295 -26.04 -4.55 -1.90
C LEU A 295 -26.45 -5.86 -2.60
N THR A 296 -26.08 -7.00 -2.07
CA THR A 296 -26.48 -8.31 -2.59
C THR A 296 -28.00 -8.49 -2.51
N GLN A 297 -28.60 -8.17 -1.35
CA GLN A 297 -30.07 -8.24 -1.21
C GLN A 297 -30.80 -7.31 -2.15
N LYS A 298 -30.27 -6.09 -2.35
CA LYS A 298 -30.81 -5.13 -3.30
C LYS A 298 -30.85 -5.69 -4.72
N LEU A 299 -29.78 -6.34 -5.16
CA LEU A 299 -29.74 -7.03 -6.46
C LEU A 299 -30.76 -8.19 -6.53
N LEU A 300 -30.84 -9.01 -5.49
CA LEU A 300 -31.79 -10.12 -5.44
C LEU A 300 -33.26 -9.65 -5.53
N HIS A 301 -33.60 -8.48 -4.99
CA HIS A 301 -34.93 -7.90 -5.13
C HIS A 301 -35.31 -7.55 -6.59
N GLU A 302 -34.33 -7.41 -7.50
CA GLU A 302 -34.60 -7.27 -8.93
C GLU A 302 -35.16 -8.55 -9.57
N ASN A 303 -35.11 -9.67 -8.84
CA ASN A 303 -35.64 -10.98 -9.21
C ASN A 303 -35.15 -11.50 -10.58
N LYS A 304 -33.89 -11.21 -10.93
CA LYS A 304 -33.23 -11.74 -12.13
C LYS A 304 -32.70 -13.14 -11.88
N GLU A 305 -32.62 -13.97 -12.91
CA GLU A 305 -31.99 -15.29 -12.87
C GLU A 305 -30.50 -15.23 -13.18
N GLU A 306 -30.06 -14.18 -13.88
CA GLU A 306 -28.67 -13.98 -14.28
C GLU A 306 -28.22 -12.53 -14.06
N TYR A 307 -27.00 -12.38 -13.58
CA TYR A 307 -26.38 -11.09 -13.28
C TYR A 307 -25.06 -10.96 -14.03
N LEU A 308 -24.86 -9.82 -14.69
CA LEU A 308 -23.60 -9.40 -15.26
C LEU A 308 -22.89 -8.48 -14.25
N ILE A 309 -21.64 -8.78 -13.93
CA ILE A 309 -20.81 -7.98 -13.05
C ILE A 309 -19.53 -7.60 -13.79
N GLU A 310 -19.30 -6.31 -13.91
CA GLU A 310 -18.22 -5.72 -14.69
C GLU A 310 -17.21 -5.01 -13.78
N ASN A 311 -15.96 -4.88 -14.26
CA ASN A 311 -14.88 -4.15 -13.60
C ASN A 311 -14.66 -4.64 -12.16
N VAL A 312 -14.23 -5.91 -12.03
CA VAL A 312 -14.16 -6.62 -10.76
C VAL A 312 -12.84 -6.44 -9.99
N CYS A 313 -11.95 -5.56 -10.43
CA CYS A 313 -10.82 -5.13 -9.61
C CYS A 313 -11.31 -4.51 -8.29
N TYR A 314 -10.44 -4.52 -7.27
CA TYR A 314 -10.76 -3.91 -5.97
C TYR A 314 -11.00 -2.40 -6.04
N LYS A 315 -10.46 -1.74 -7.07
CA LYS A 315 -10.62 -0.31 -7.36
C LYS A 315 -11.09 -0.17 -8.80
N GLU A 316 -12.10 0.67 -9.02
CA GLU A 316 -12.54 1.03 -10.36
C GLU A 316 -11.39 1.71 -11.12
N ASP A 317 -11.31 1.49 -12.41
CA ASP A 317 -10.26 1.98 -13.32
C ASP A 317 -8.83 1.54 -12.97
N SER A 318 -8.67 0.45 -12.22
CA SER A 318 -7.35 -0.10 -11.91
C SER A 318 -6.71 -0.69 -13.17
N LYS A 319 -5.56 -0.16 -13.56
CA LYS A 319 -4.74 -0.74 -14.64
C LYS A 319 -3.97 -2.00 -14.23
N ILE A 320 -3.97 -2.31 -12.95
CA ILE A 320 -3.28 -3.47 -12.38
C ILE A 320 -4.34 -4.49 -11.95
N PRO A 321 -4.21 -5.77 -12.32
CA PRO A 321 -5.21 -6.80 -12.06
C PRO A 321 -5.14 -7.28 -10.60
N ILE A 322 -5.58 -6.44 -9.66
CA ILE A 322 -5.67 -6.77 -8.24
C ILE A 322 -7.14 -7.02 -7.90
N ILE A 323 -7.45 -8.27 -7.56
CA ILE A 323 -8.79 -8.72 -7.19
C ILE A 323 -8.94 -9.01 -5.69
N GLU A 324 -7.87 -8.84 -4.92
CA GLU A 324 -7.84 -9.13 -3.48
C GLU A 324 -8.97 -8.40 -2.75
N GLU A 325 -9.80 -9.17 -2.03
CA GLU A 325 -10.98 -8.69 -1.31
C GLU A 325 -11.93 -7.78 -2.14
N SER A 326 -12.01 -7.98 -3.47
CA SER A 326 -12.92 -7.22 -4.32
C SER A 326 -14.36 -7.35 -3.84
N ALA A 327 -15.00 -6.23 -3.55
CA ALA A 327 -16.40 -6.19 -3.12
C ALA A 327 -17.35 -6.74 -4.19
N LYS A 328 -17.10 -6.45 -5.46
CA LYS A 328 -17.89 -6.95 -6.58
C LYS A 328 -17.81 -8.47 -6.71
N LEU A 329 -16.62 -9.06 -6.54
CA LEU A 329 -16.44 -10.53 -6.53
C LEU A 329 -17.08 -11.17 -5.31
N GLN A 330 -17.05 -10.51 -4.15
CA GLN A 330 -17.78 -11.01 -2.96
C GLN A 330 -19.28 -11.00 -3.18
N ILE A 331 -19.85 -9.96 -3.78
CA ILE A 331 -21.27 -9.89 -4.17
C ILE A 331 -21.58 -10.99 -5.20
N ALA A 332 -20.75 -11.15 -6.24
CA ALA A 332 -20.88 -12.19 -7.25
C ALA A 332 -20.97 -13.59 -6.62
N LYS A 333 -20.06 -13.89 -5.70
CA LYS A 333 -20.02 -15.15 -4.95
C LYS A 333 -21.32 -15.37 -4.17
N ARG A 334 -21.81 -14.36 -3.43
CA ARG A 334 -23.07 -14.45 -2.67
C ARG A 334 -24.28 -14.66 -3.56
N LEU A 335 -24.32 -14.06 -4.76
CA LEU A 335 -25.40 -14.32 -5.72
C LEU A 335 -25.41 -15.78 -6.19
N VAL A 336 -24.23 -16.36 -6.47
CA VAL A 336 -24.12 -17.78 -6.81
C VAL A 336 -24.56 -18.67 -5.64
N GLU A 337 -24.16 -18.36 -4.41
CA GLU A 337 -24.59 -19.07 -3.19
C GLU A 337 -26.12 -19.02 -2.99
N LYS A 338 -26.81 -18.02 -3.58
CA LYS A 338 -28.27 -17.90 -3.63
C LYS A 338 -28.89 -18.53 -4.88
N GLY A 339 -28.12 -19.34 -5.62
CA GLY A 339 -28.61 -20.09 -6.79
C GLY A 339 -28.71 -19.27 -8.06
N LYS A 340 -28.17 -18.06 -8.10
CA LYS A 340 -28.22 -17.20 -9.30
C LYS A 340 -27.03 -17.47 -10.21
N LYS A 341 -27.23 -17.29 -11.53
CA LYS A 341 -26.14 -17.32 -12.50
C LYS A 341 -25.43 -15.98 -12.51
N VAL A 342 -24.10 -16.01 -12.51
CA VAL A 342 -23.30 -14.79 -12.55
C VAL A 342 -22.27 -14.90 -13.67
N THR A 343 -22.21 -13.85 -14.48
CA THR A 343 -21.23 -13.65 -15.54
C THR A 343 -20.32 -12.49 -15.15
N ILE A 344 -19.00 -12.73 -15.10
CA ILE A 344 -17.99 -11.70 -14.90
C ILE A 344 -17.48 -11.24 -16.26
N GLN A 345 -17.50 -9.94 -16.50
CA GLN A 345 -16.99 -9.32 -17.72
C GLN A 345 -15.86 -8.36 -17.36
N ASP A 346 -14.66 -8.61 -17.91
CA ASP A 346 -13.50 -7.77 -17.65
C ASP A 346 -12.39 -8.05 -18.69
N GLU A 347 -11.27 -7.32 -18.61
CA GLU A 347 -10.08 -7.56 -19.42
C GLU A 347 -9.51 -8.96 -19.18
N ILE A 348 -8.88 -9.55 -20.20
CA ILE A 348 -8.30 -10.91 -20.15
C ILE A 348 -7.40 -11.15 -18.95
N GLN A 349 -6.62 -10.14 -18.54
CA GLN A 349 -5.69 -10.26 -17.43
C GLN A 349 -6.42 -10.42 -16.08
N ILE A 350 -7.50 -9.66 -15.89
CA ILE A 350 -8.32 -9.71 -14.68
C ILE A 350 -9.10 -11.02 -14.65
N ILE A 351 -9.71 -11.42 -15.77
CA ILE A 351 -10.41 -12.71 -15.89
C ILE A 351 -9.48 -13.88 -15.56
N ASN A 352 -8.20 -13.83 -15.97
CA ASN A 352 -7.25 -14.87 -15.63
C ASN A 352 -6.97 -14.95 -14.11
N GLU A 353 -6.87 -13.82 -13.41
CA GLU A 353 -6.73 -13.81 -11.96
C GLU A 353 -8.01 -14.31 -11.27
N VAL A 354 -9.19 -13.89 -11.73
CA VAL A 354 -10.48 -14.39 -11.20
C VAL A 354 -10.60 -15.90 -11.38
N LYS A 355 -10.23 -16.43 -12.56
CA LYS A 355 -10.26 -17.89 -12.81
C LYS A 355 -9.30 -18.68 -11.93
N LYS A 356 -8.12 -18.13 -11.58
CA LYS A 356 -7.19 -18.78 -10.64
C LYS A 356 -7.82 -18.95 -9.25
N GLU A 357 -8.56 -17.94 -8.78
CA GLU A 357 -9.13 -17.93 -7.43
C GLU A 357 -10.49 -18.63 -7.35
N TYR A 358 -11.36 -18.42 -8.36
CA TYR A 358 -12.76 -18.87 -8.33
C TYR A 358 -13.07 -20.02 -9.30
N GLY A 359 -12.14 -20.40 -10.18
CA GLY A 359 -12.32 -21.51 -11.11
C GLY A 359 -13.53 -21.29 -12.05
N ASN A 360 -14.45 -22.27 -12.05
CA ASN A 360 -15.66 -22.26 -12.85
C ASN A 360 -16.90 -21.78 -12.06
N LEU A 361 -16.71 -21.05 -10.96
CA LEU A 361 -17.82 -20.54 -10.16
C LEU A 361 -18.69 -19.55 -10.94
N PHE A 362 -18.11 -18.82 -11.86
CA PHE A 362 -18.77 -17.81 -12.71
C PHE A 362 -18.68 -18.17 -14.17
N ASN A 363 -19.57 -17.60 -15.00
CA ASN A 363 -19.35 -17.47 -16.42
C ASN A 363 -18.42 -16.28 -16.69
N TYR A 364 -17.72 -16.27 -17.83
CA TYR A 364 -16.72 -15.24 -18.13
C TYR A 364 -16.89 -14.69 -19.54
N ILE A 365 -16.86 -13.38 -19.65
CA ILE A 365 -16.77 -12.62 -20.90
C ILE A 365 -15.49 -11.80 -20.86
N ILE A 366 -14.71 -11.87 -21.93
CA ILE A 366 -13.45 -11.11 -22.07
C ILE A 366 -13.75 -9.91 -22.97
N LEU A 367 -13.36 -8.71 -22.52
CA LEU A 367 -13.42 -7.45 -23.25
C LEU A 367 -12.29 -7.32 -24.26
#